data_e89bc178dedc9d4b1e716dd2a5183d52
#
_entry.id   e89bc178dedc9d4b1e716dd2a5183d52
#
_cell.length_a   1.000
_cell.length_b   1.000
_cell.length_c   1.000
_cell.angle_alpha   90.00
_cell.angle_beta   90.00
_cell.angle_gamma   90.00
#
_symmetry.space_group_name_H-M   'P 1'
#
loop_
_entity.id
_entity.type
_entity.pdbx_description
1 polymer ?
#
loop_
_entity_poly.entity_id
_entity_poly.type
_entity_poly.pdbx_seq_one_letter_code
_entity_poly.pdbx_strand_id
1 'polypeptide(L)'
;FSNASNHMDIPNMIDFMLLWTSGNSESEFRSVGSVPLGVPFKFFMKDADGFLRSPNHQVTHNGPLNAMTRLRREGDTDFETLLADRIHKHFFNDGAMTPQSLTSRLQKRVDEVKVPFLAEAARWTNVRGGRSNHSPTSWESYQNNLLNNQLPNLTKNMMAKFRSAGMYPSLIAPVFSQHGGSLPQGGGITMSTNTFQIKYTTDGSDPRLSGGSINPNSISASFSNEAPTPKDFISTGYQWNYLDDGSDPGPTWHQQDYDDSLWSSGPSELGYKEGDEATVVNFIDSDPAPGTQRNATTYFRTTVELDKPGAYSFFLIRLKYDDAAAVYANGKEVIRTDNLPVDAKYDTYA
;
A
#
# COMPACT_ATOMS: atom_id res chain seq x y z
N PHE A 1 7.76 1.99 -31.98
CA PHE A 1 7.17 2.95 -31.03
C PHE A 1 6.77 4.26 -31.72
N SER A 2 7.71 4.94 -32.37
CA SER A 2 7.48 6.23 -33.04
C SER A 2 6.34 6.22 -34.07
N ASN A 3 6.20 5.17 -34.89
CA ASN A 3 5.09 5.03 -35.82
C ASN A 3 3.75 4.82 -35.12
N ALA A 4 3.71 4.10 -34.01
CA ALA A 4 2.50 3.86 -33.25
C ALA A 4 1.98 5.14 -32.59
N SER A 5 2.86 6.00 -32.09
CA SER A 5 2.51 7.28 -31.46
C SER A 5 1.86 8.29 -32.40
N ASN A 6 2.07 8.16 -33.70
CA ASN A 6 1.40 8.99 -34.73
C ASN A 6 -0.11 8.66 -34.85
N HIS A 7 -0.52 7.46 -34.46
CA HIS A 7 -1.89 6.98 -34.62
C HIS A 7 -2.62 6.74 -33.30
N MET A 8 -1.89 6.53 -32.22
CA MET A 8 -2.40 6.11 -30.93
C MET A 8 -1.79 6.93 -29.80
N ASP A 9 -2.61 7.43 -28.89
CA ASP A 9 -2.15 8.06 -27.65
C ASP A 9 -1.59 6.95 -26.74
N ILE A 10 -0.29 6.73 -26.81
CA ILE A 10 0.37 5.63 -26.09
C ILE A 10 0.28 5.77 -24.56
N PRO A 11 0.48 6.95 -23.95
CA PRO A 11 0.22 7.13 -22.52
C PRO A 11 -1.20 6.76 -22.12
N ASN A 12 -2.21 7.20 -22.87
CA ASN A 12 -3.60 6.85 -22.61
C ASN A 12 -3.85 5.34 -22.79
N MET A 13 -3.26 4.72 -23.81
CA MET A 13 -3.35 3.27 -23.99
C MET A 13 -2.79 2.54 -22.78
N ILE A 14 -1.62 2.91 -22.31
CA ILE A 14 -1.00 2.29 -21.13
C ILE A 14 -1.91 2.46 -19.92
N ASP A 15 -2.41 3.65 -19.64
CA ASP A 15 -3.30 3.91 -18.50
C ASP A 15 -4.57 3.08 -18.55
N PHE A 16 -5.20 3.02 -19.73
CA PHE A 16 -6.35 2.17 -19.96
C PHE A 16 -6.04 0.70 -19.65
N MET A 17 -4.88 0.21 -20.11
CA MET A 17 -4.44 -1.16 -19.90
C MET A 17 -4.16 -1.46 -18.44
N LEU A 18 -3.50 -0.55 -17.72
CA LEU A 18 -3.23 -0.68 -16.31
C LEU A 18 -4.54 -0.74 -15.50
N LEU A 19 -5.49 0.13 -15.81
CA LEU A 19 -6.80 0.13 -15.17
C LEU A 19 -7.55 -1.16 -15.49
N TRP A 20 -7.57 -1.55 -16.74
CA TRP A 20 -8.29 -2.74 -17.22
C TRP A 20 -7.75 -4.04 -16.60
N THR A 21 -6.42 -4.24 -16.59
CA THR A 21 -5.78 -5.40 -15.97
C THR A 21 -5.99 -5.43 -14.45
N SER A 22 -5.92 -4.28 -13.81
CA SER A 22 -6.13 -4.17 -12.36
C SER A 22 -7.57 -4.46 -11.94
N GLY A 23 -8.52 -4.14 -12.79
CA GLY A 23 -9.93 -4.43 -12.56
C GLY A 23 -10.34 -5.86 -12.90
N ASN A 24 -9.49 -6.59 -13.62
CA ASN A 24 -9.80 -7.91 -14.16
C ASN A 24 -11.17 -7.94 -14.85
N SER A 25 -11.44 -6.95 -15.68
CA SER A 25 -12.68 -6.85 -16.43
C SER A 25 -12.65 -7.84 -17.58
N GLU A 26 -13.62 -8.72 -17.66
CA GLU A 26 -13.80 -9.64 -18.80
C GLU A 26 -14.52 -8.97 -19.96
N SER A 27 -15.12 -7.81 -19.72
CA SER A 27 -16.01 -7.17 -20.65
C SER A 27 -15.30 -6.23 -21.62
N GLU A 28 -15.82 -6.20 -22.75
CA GLU A 28 -15.70 -5.31 -23.92
C GLU A 28 -14.46 -4.44 -24.10
N PHE A 29 -13.45 -5.04 -24.68
CA PHE A 29 -12.28 -4.39 -25.27
C PHE A 29 -12.54 -3.37 -26.39
N ARG A 30 -13.76 -2.97 -26.65
CA ARG A 30 -14.14 -2.32 -27.90
C ARG A 30 -14.13 -0.80 -27.86
N SER A 31 -13.56 -0.24 -26.85
CA SER A 31 -13.64 1.22 -26.64
C SER A 31 -12.46 1.94 -27.26
N VAL A 32 -12.39 1.96 -28.57
CA VAL A 32 -11.50 2.91 -29.27
C VAL A 32 -12.35 4.12 -29.63
N GLY A 33 -12.02 5.27 -29.03
CA GLY A 33 -12.66 6.53 -29.42
C GLY A 33 -12.16 6.99 -30.78
N SER A 34 -13.09 7.38 -31.65
CA SER A 34 -12.75 8.13 -32.85
C SER A 34 -12.44 9.57 -32.49
N VAL A 35 -11.37 10.10 -33.01
CA VAL A 35 -10.96 11.48 -32.86
C VAL A 35 -10.90 12.16 -34.24
N PRO A 36 -10.96 13.51 -34.32
CA PRO A 36 -10.78 14.21 -35.59
C PRO A 36 -9.52 13.77 -36.33
N LEU A 37 -9.52 13.83 -37.65
CA LEU A 37 -8.39 13.51 -38.47
C LEU A 37 -7.13 14.24 -38.00
N GLY A 38 -6.03 13.51 -37.83
CA GLY A 38 -4.74 14.06 -37.37
C GLY A 38 -4.52 14.05 -35.85
N VAL A 39 -5.46 13.49 -35.06
CA VAL A 39 -5.27 13.31 -33.61
C VAL A 39 -5.17 11.82 -33.31
N PRO A 40 -4.23 11.39 -32.44
CA PRO A 40 -4.08 9.98 -32.05
C PRO A 40 -5.34 9.40 -31.38
N PHE A 41 -5.61 8.11 -31.61
CA PHE A 41 -6.70 7.39 -30.95
C PHE A 41 -6.53 7.33 -29.44
N LYS A 42 -7.65 7.42 -28.73
CA LYS A 42 -7.72 7.22 -27.28
C LYS A 42 -8.60 6.02 -26.92
N PHE A 43 -8.28 5.40 -25.81
CA PHE A 43 -9.00 4.27 -25.25
C PHE A 43 -9.89 4.75 -24.09
N PHE A 44 -11.08 4.16 -23.98
CA PHE A 44 -12.04 4.47 -22.93
C PHE A 44 -12.54 3.19 -22.28
N MET A 45 -12.78 3.25 -20.99
CA MET A 45 -13.51 2.17 -20.30
C MET A 45 -14.98 2.23 -20.70
N LYS A 46 -15.49 1.08 -21.12
CA LYS A 46 -16.91 0.85 -21.42
C LYS A 46 -17.34 -0.43 -20.75
N ASP A 47 -18.56 -0.46 -20.24
CA ASP A 47 -19.17 -1.66 -19.67
C ASP A 47 -18.32 -2.32 -18.58
N ALA A 48 -17.98 -1.51 -17.56
CA ALA A 48 -17.11 -1.91 -16.48
C ALA A 48 -17.87 -2.52 -15.27
N ASP A 49 -19.08 -3.03 -15.47
CA ASP A 49 -19.89 -3.67 -14.42
C ASP A 49 -19.26 -4.96 -13.89
N GLY A 50 -18.39 -5.60 -14.69
CA GLY A 50 -17.56 -6.74 -14.31
C GLY A 50 -16.27 -6.40 -13.57
N PHE A 51 -15.99 -5.10 -13.34
CA PHE A 51 -14.76 -4.67 -12.72
C PHE A 51 -14.64 -5.15 -11.27
N LEU A 52 -13.47 -5.65 -10.87
CA LEU A 52 -13.18 -6.18 -9.53
C LEU A 52 -13.97 -7.44 -9.12
N ARG A 53 -14.60 -8.16 -10.03
CA ARG A 53 -15.31 -9.42 -9.72
C ARG A 53 -14.37 -10.54 -9.24
N SER A 54 -13.14 -10.56 -9.72
CA SER A 54 -12.17 -11.60 -9.41
C SER A 54 -10.83 -10.98 -9.02
N PRO A 55 -10.15 -11.52 -7.99
CA PRO A 55 -8.79 -11.13 -7.63
C PRO A 55 -7.72 -11.68 -8.59
N ASN A 56 -8.11 -12.50 -9.59
CA ASN A 56 -7.18 -13.12 -10.55
C ASN A 56 -6.80 -12.15 -11.66
N HIS A 57 -6.03 -11.14 -11.33
CA HIS A 57 -5.52 -10.17 -12.28
C HIS A 57 -4.50 -10.79 -13.22
N GLN A 58 -4.65 -10.58 -14.53
CA GLN A 58 -3.68 -11.01 -15.53
C GLN A 58 -3.05 -9.77 -16.19
N VAL A 59 -1.73 -9.77 -16.32
CA VAL A 59 -0.99 -8.68 -16.98
C VAL A 59 -0.69 -8.96 -18.46
N THR A 60 -1.09 -10.13 -18.92
CA THR A 60 -0.96 -10.55 -20.33
C THR A 60 -2.29 -11.11 -20.80
N HIS A 61 -2.89 -10.47 -21.78
CA HIS A 61 -4.16 -10.89 -22.38
C HIS A 61 -4.10 -10.85 -23.91
N ASN A 62 -5.04 -11.53 -24.53
CA ASN A 62 -5.35 -11.37 -25.95
C ASN A 62 -6.25 -10.13 -26.13
N GLY A 63 -6.32 -9.57 -27.31
CA GLY A 63 -7.14 -8.39 -27.60
C GLY A 63 -6.33 -7.09 -27.64
N PRO A 64 -6.85 -5.93 -27.21
CA PRO A 64 -6.11 -4.65 -27.24
C PRO A 64 -4.82 -4.64 -26.42
N LEU A 65 -4.73 -5.47 -25.36
CA LEU A 65 -3.48 -5.78 -24.68
C LEU A 65 -2.42 -6.34 -25.61
N ASN A 66 -2.81 -6.88 -26.73
CA ASN A 66 -1.89 -7.30 -27.77
C ASN A 66 -1.06 -6.15 -28.32
N ALA A 67 -1.59 -4.93 -28.37
CA ALA A 67 -0.82 -3.74 -28.77
C ALA A 67 0.33 -3.50 -27.80
N MET A 68 0.07 -3.49 -26.51
CA MET A 68 1.10 -3.36 -25.47
C MET A 68 2.10 -4.52 -25.54
N THR A 69 1.62 -5.76 -25.62
CA THR A 69 2.47 -6.94 -25.74
C THR A 69 3.36 -6.91 -26.97
N ARG A 70 2.84 -6.42 -28.11
CA ARG A 70 3.62 -6.27 -29.34
C ARG A 70 4.68 -5.19 -29.21
N LEU A 71 4.31 -4.00 -28.72
CA LEU A 71 5.27 -2.92 -28.48
C LEU A 71 6.40 -3.35 -27.55
N ARG A 72 6.10 -4.13 -26.52
CA ARG A 72 7.12 -4.71 -25.63
C ARG A 72 8.03 -5.71 -26.34
N ARG A 73 7.47 -6.56 -27.21
CA ARG A 73 8.27 -7.55 -27.96
C ARG A 73 9.25 -6.91 -28.94
N GLU A 74 9.01 -5.69 -29.36
CA GLU A 74 9.95 -4.93 -30.21
C GLU A 74 11.19 -4.47 -29.43
N GLY A 75 11.17 -4.53 -28.08
CA GLY A 75 12.31 -4.17 -27.24
C GLY A 75 12.66 -2.68 -27.28
N ASP A 76 11.68 -1.83 -27.58
CA ASP A 76 11.88 -0.39 -27.63
C ASP A 76 12.04 0.19 -26.22
N THR A 77 13.22 0.69 -25.91
CA THR A 77 13.59 1.22 -24.59
C THR A 77 12.71 2.40 -24.16
N ASP A 78 12.30 3.24 -25.11
CA ASP A 78 11.44 4.40 -24.79
C ASP A 78 10.05 3.96 -24.40
N PHE A 79 9.52 2.92 -25.07
CA PHE A 79 8.24 2.34 -24.67
C PHE A 79 8.31 1.66 -23.31
N GLU A 80 9.34 0.85 -23.04
CA GLU A 80 9.50 0.17 -21.73
C GLU A 80 9.69 1.18 -20.62
N THR A 81 10.42 2.26 -20.86
CA THR A 81 10.59 3.36 -19.91
C THR A 81 9.26 4.07 -19.62
N LEU A 82 8.51 4.41 -20.67
CA LEU A 82 7.21 5.05 -20.55
C LEU A 82 6.22 4.15 -19.79
N LEU A 83 6.22 2.84 -20.05
CA LEU A 83 5.40 1.87 -19.36
C LEU A 83 5.71 1.84 -17.85
N ALA A 84 7.00 1.77 -17.50
CA ALA A 84 7.45 1.80 -16.11
C ALA A 84 7.08 3.12 -15.41
N ASP A 85 7.24 4.25 -16.08
CA ASP A 85 6.87 5.58 -15.57
C ASP A 85 5.34 5.68 -15.32
N ARG A 86 4.51 5.14 -16.21
CA ARG A 86 3.04 5.13 -16.04
C ARG A 86 2.63 4.22 -14.89
N ILE A 87 3.25 3.06 -14.74
CA ILE A 87 3.06 2.18 -13.58
C ILE A 87 3.45 2.93 -12.30
N HIS A 88 4.63 3.55 -12.28
CA HIS A 88 5.07 4.32 -11.10
C HIS A 88 4.07 5.44 -10.74
N LYS A 89 3.67 6.24 -11.72
CA LYS A 89 2.71 7.33 -11.54
C LYS A 89 1.41 6.89 -10.87
N HIS A 90 0.90 5.72 -11.23
CA HIS A 90 -0.42 5.29 -10.76
C HIS A 90 -0.39 4.42 -9.51
N PHE A 91 0.68 3.66 -9.27
CA PHE A 91 0.75 2.68 -8.19
C PHE A 91 1.58 3.12 -6.98
N PHE A 92 2.22 4.29 -7.04
CA PHE A 92 3.04 4.82 -5.94
C PHE A 92 2.58 6.23 -5.54
N ASN A 93 3.07 6.67 -4.40
CA ASN A 93 2.84 8.01 -3.84
C ASN A 93 1.34 8.33 -3.75
N ASP A 94 0.88 9.41 -4.37
CA ASP A 94 -0.53 9.81 -4.44
C ASP A 94 -1.27 9.23 -5.66
N GLY A 95 -0.71 8.20 -6.27
CA GLY A 95 -1.23 7.60 -7.49
C GLY A 95 -2.63 7.04 -7.34
N ALA A 96 -3.36 7.03 -8.45
CA ALA A 96 -4.76 6.65 -8.51
C ALA A 96 -5.05 5.19 -8.10
N MET A 97 -4.05 4.33 -8.20
CA MET A 97 -4.12 2.89 -7.94
C MET A 97 -3.48 2.49 -6.61
N THR A 98 -3.15 3.45 -5.75
CA THR A 98 -2.68 3.16 -4.40
C THR A 98 -3.84 2.67 -3.52
N PRO A 99 -3.58 1.83 -2.50
CA PRO A 99 -4.62 1.31 -1.61
C PRO A 99 -5.49 2.42 -1.03
N GLN A 100 -4.87 3.49 -0.55
CA GLN A 100 -5.56 4.62 0.05
C GLN A 100 -6.46 5.35 -0.96
N SER A 101 -5.96 5.64 -2.17
CA SER A 101 -6.73 6.30 -3.22
C SER A 101 -7.92 5.45 -3.68
N LEU A 102 -7.73 4.14 -3.81
CA LEU A 102 -8.79 3.21 -4.22
C LEU A 102 -9.86 3.06 -3.15
N THR A 103 -9.46 2.79 -1.91
CA THR A 103 -10.42 2.60 -0.81
C THR A 103 -11.20 3.87 -0.51
N SER A 104 -10.55 5.04 -0.48
CA SER A 104 -11.23 6.32 -0.26
C SER A 104 -12.27 6.63 -1.33
N ARG A 105 -11.96 6.36 -2.60
CA ARG A 105 -12.93 6.57 -3.71
C ARG A 105 -14.09 5.61 -3.63
N LEU A 106 -13.85 4.32 -3.36
CA LEU A 106 -14.93 3.35 -3.23
C LEU A 106 -15.79 3.69 -2.01
N GLN A 107 -15.18 3.97 -0.85
CA GLN A 107 -15.91 4.34 0.36
C GLN A 107 -16.86 5.51 0.10
N LYS A 108 -16.35 6.57 -0.54
CA LYS A 108 -17.19 7.71 -0.92
C LYS A 108 -18.40 7.29 -1.77
N ARG A 109 -18.22 6.39 -2.73
CA ARG A 109 -19.32 5.89 -3.57
C ARG A 109 -20.29 5.00 -2.80
N VAL A 110 -19.78 4.15 -1.91
CA VAL A 110 -20.59 3.34 -1.02
C VAL A 110 -21.51 4.24 -0.16
N ASP A 111 -20.95 5.26 0.44
CA ASP A 111 -21.70 6.22 1.27
C ASP A 111 -22.79 6.97 0.48
N GLU A 112 -22.48 7.39 -0.75
CA GLU A 112 -23.41 8.05 -1.65
C GLU A 112 -24.58 7.15 -2.09
N VAL A 113 -24.33 5.86 -2.32
CA VAL A 113 -25.36 4.95 -2.89
C VAL A 113 -26.04 4.07 -1.85
N LYS A 114 -25.56 4.00 -0.63
CA LYS A 114 -26.09 3.11 0.41
C LYS A 114 -27.59 3.29 0.63
N VAL A 115 -28.05 4.50 0.82
CA VAL A 115 -29.48 4.79 1.08
C VAL A 115 -30.33 4.58 -0.17
N PRO A 116 -29.98 5.11 -1.36
CA PRO A 116 -30.69 4.77 -2.60
C PRO A 116 -30.76 3.28 -2.89
N PHE A 117 -29.69 2.52 -2.60
CA PHE A 117 -29.66 1.07 -2.80
C PHE A 117 -30.68 0.34 -1.91
N LEU A 118 -30.92 0.77 -0.68
CA LEU A 118 -31.95 0.18 0.18
C LEU A 118 -33.35 0.28 -0.45
N ALA A 119 -33.67 1.43 -1.03
CA ALA A 119 -34.95 1.63 -1.72
C ALA A 119 -35.06 0.74 -2.97
N GLU A 120 -33.98 0.64 -3.74
CA GLU A 120 -33.89 -0.21 -4.94
C GLU A 120 -34.00 -1.70 -4.58
N ALA A 121 -33.32 -2.14 -3.53
CA ALA A 121 -33.39 -3.51 -3.01
C ALA A 121 -34.82 -3.84 -2.55
N ALA A 122 -35.47 -2.95 -1.80
CA ALA A 122 -36.86 -3.14 -1.35
C ALA A 122 -37.82 -3.27 -2.53
N ARG A 123 -37.60 -2.55 -3.62
CA ARG A 123 -38.46 -2.58 -4.81
C ARG A 123 -38.29 -3.85 -5.64
N TRP A 124 -37.06 -4.36 -5.80
CA TRP A 124 -36.75 -5.36 -6.80
C TRP A 124 -36.35 -6.76 -6.29
N THR A 125 -36.05 -6.89 -4.99
CA THR A 125 -35.57 -8.18 -4.43
C THR A 125 -36.54 -9.34 -4.69
N ASN A 126 -37.85 -9.09 -4.63
CA ASN A 126 -38.86 -10.11 -4.82
C ASN A 126 -39.30 -10.30 -6.28
N VAL A 127 -38.95 -9.39 -7.18
CA VAL A 127 -39.48 -9.37 -8.56
C VAL A 127 -38.58 -10.16 -9.51
N ARG A 128 -37.31 -10.31 -9.25
CA ARG A 128 -36.31 -10.96 -10.11
C ARG A 128 -35.94 -12.38 -9.67
N GLY A 129 -36.89 -13.17 -9.16
CA GLY A 129 -36.72 -14.61 -8.98
C GLY A 129 -35.58 -15.01 -8.04
N GLY A 130 -35.50 -14.38 -6.87
CA GLY A 130 -34.71 -14.92 -5.76
C GLY A 130 -33.19 -14.93 -5.94
N ARG A 131 -32.62 -14.03 -6.72
CA ARG A 131 -31.16 -13.87 -6.72
C ARG A 131 -30.73 -13.22 -5.40
N SER A 132 -30.18 -14.02 -4.51
CA SER A 132 -29.73 -13.67 -3.14
C SER A 132 -28.76 -12.49 -3.08
N ASN A 133 -28.17 -12.07 -4.20
CA ASN A 133 -27.15 -11.06 -4.28
C ASN A 133 -27.68 -9.61 -4.29
N HIS A 134 -29.00 -9.41 -4.18
CA HIS A 134 -29.62 -8.08 -4.19
C HIS A 134 -30.12 -7.66 -2.81
N SER A 135 -29.84 -8.42 -1.76
CA SER A 135 -30.18 -8.00 -0.39
C SER A 135 -29.20 -6.92 0.11
N PRO A 136 -29.67 -6.01 0.98
CA PRO A 136 -28.79 -5.03 1.62
C PRO A 136 -27.58 -5.68 2.30
N THR A 137 -27.79 -6.78 3.01
CA THR A 137 -26.72 -7.51 3.71
C THR A 137 -25.67 -8.09 2.77
N SER A 138 -26.07 -8.70 1.64
CA SER A 138 -25.13 -9.24 0.68
C SER A 138 -24.37 -8.14 -0.06
N TRP A 139 -25.01 -6.99 -0.32
CA TRP A 139 -24.35 -5.84 -0.89
C TRP A 139 -23.32 -5.24 0.07
N GLU A 140 -23.69 -5.03 1.34
CA GLU A 140 -22.76 -4.54 2.36
C GLU A 140 -21.57 -5.47 2.56
N SER A 141 -21.81 -6.77 2.62
CA SER A 141 -20.74 -7.78 2.72
C SER A 141 -19.78 -7.72 1.53
N TYR A 142 -20.31 -7.54 0.32
CA TYR A 142 -19.47 -7.39 -0.88
C TYR A 142 -18.65 -6.11 -0.85
N GLN A 143 -19.25 -4.96 -0.49
CA GLN A 143 -18.51 -3.69 -0.37
C GLN A 143 -17.42 -3.77 0.72
N ASN A 144 -17.72 -4.35 1.86
CA ASN A 144 -16.76 -4.56 2.93
C ASN A 144 -15.59 -5.45 2.48
N ASN A 145 -15.86 -6.51 1.73
CA ASN A 145 -14.78 -7.33 1.17
C ASN A 145 -13.90 -6.56 0.17
N LEU A 146 -14.49 -5.71 -0.68
CA LEU A 146 -13.71 -4.84 -1.56
C LEU A 146 -12.83 -3.87 -0.77
N LEU A 147 -13.41 -3.17 0.21
CA LEU A 147 -12.74 -2.12 0.97
C LEU A 147 -11.63 -2.67 1.88
N ASN A 148 -11.88 -3.79 2.54
CA ASN A 148 -11.00 -4.29 3.60
C ASN A 148 -10.01 -5.37 3.11
N ASN A 149 -10.33 -6.07 2.01
CA ASN A 149 -9.51 -7.18 1.53
C ASN A 149 -8.95 -6.96 0.12
N GLN A 150 -9.81 -6.68 -0.86
CA GLN A 150 -9.35 -6.67 -2.25
C GLN A 150 -8.54 -5.42 -2.60
N LEU A 151 -9.07 -4.23 -2.36
CA LEU A 151 -8.41 -2.97 -2.71
C LEU A 151 -7.12 -2.71 -1.92
N PRO A 152 -7.03 -2.98 -0.62
CA PRO A 152 -5.77 -2.86 0.11
C PRO A 152 -4.64 -3.71 -0.46
N ASN A 153 -4.97 -4.90 -0.98
CA ASN A 153 -3.99 -5.82 -1.55
C ASN A 153 -3.74 -5.66 -3.05
N LEU A 154 -4.60 -4.93 -3.76
CA LEU A 154 -4.55 -4.82 -5.22
C LEU A 154 -3.20 -4.30 -5.71
N THR A 155 -2.74 -3.18 -5.17
CA THR A 155 -1.47 -2.55 -5.55
C THR A 155 -0.30 -3.51 -5.37
N LYS A 156 -0.18 -4.15 -4.21
CA LYS A 156 0.86 -5.14 -3.90
C LYS A 156 0.85 -6.27 -4.93
N ASN A 157 -0.32 -6.84 -5.18
CA ASN A 157 -0.49 -7.98 -6.09
C ASN A 157 -0.16 -7.61 -7.54
N MET A 158 -0.62 -6.44 -7.99
CA MET A 158 -0.33 -5.95 -9.34
C MET A 158 1.15 -5.64 -9.52
N MET A 159 1.80 -5.00 -8.56
CA MET A 159 3.23 -4.71 -8.61
C MET A 159 4.09 -5.98 -8.66
N ALA A 160 3.71 -7.03 -7.93
CA ALA A 160 4.38 -8.33 -8.02
C ALA A 160 4.28 -8.91 -9.45
N LYS A 161 3.10 -8.82 -10.07
CA LYS A 161 2.87 -9.28 -11.45
C LYS A 161 3.60 -8.43 -12.48
N PHE A 162 3.60 -7.11 -12.35
CA PHE A 162 4.35 -6.24 -13.26
C PHE A 162 5.85 -6.52 -13.20
N ARG A 163 6.41 -6.73 -12.03
CA ARG A 163 7.83 -7.11 -11.88
C ARG A 163 8.11 -8.49 -12.48
N SER A 164 7.28 -9.48 -12.18
CA SER A 164 7.42 -10.83 -12.74
C SER A 164 7.32 -10.87 -14.26
N ALA A 165 6.50 -9.98 -14.85
CA ALA A 165 6.37 -9.84 -16.30
C ALA A 165 7.44 -8.93 -16.94
N GLY A 166 8.37 -8.38 -16.17
CA GLY A 166 9.39 -7.43 -16.65
C GLY A 166 8.83 -6.09 -17.10
N MET A 167 7.63 -5.72 -16.64
CA MET A 167 6.97 -4.44 -16.97
C MET A 167 7.37 -3.30 -16.05
N TYR A 168 7.97 -3.61 -14.93
CA TYR A 168 8.45 -2.65 -13.95
C TYR A 168 9.79 -3.13 -13.38
N PRO A 169 10.80 -2.27 -13.27
CA PRO A 169 12.11 -2.66 -12.80
C PRO A 169 12.09 -3.10 -11.34
N SER A 170 13.04 -3.94 -10.96
CA SER A 170 13.30 -4.30 -9.56
C SER A 170 13.98 -3.17 -8.78
N LEU A 171 14.62 -2.24 -9.49
CA LEU A 171 15.24 -1.07 -8.90
C LEU A 171 14.20 -0.19 -8.22
N ILE A 172 14.49 0.24 -6.99
CA ILE A 172 13.60 1.13 -6.24
C ILE A 172 13.79 2.55 -6.76
N ALA A 173 12.69 3.19 -7.16
CA ALA A 173 12.72 4.60 -7.56
C ALA A 173 13.10 5.49 -6.38
N PRO A 174 13.76 6.65 -6.62
CA PRO A 174 14.03 7.62 -5.57
C PRO A 174 12.74 8.05 -4.86
N VAL A 175 12.82 8.17 -3.55
CA VAL A 175 11.73 8.68 -2.72
C VAL A 175 12.00 10.15 -2.43
N PHE A 176 10.99 10.98 -2.58
CA PHE A 176 11.05 12.41 -2.32
C PHE A 176 10.40 12.75 -0.99
N SER A 177 10.94 13.72 -0.27
CA SER A 177 10.30 14.25 0.94
C SER A 177 8.96 14.94 0.65
N GLN A 178 8.73 15.37 -0.60
CA GLN A 178 7.49 15.98 -1.07
C GLN A 178 7.28 15.65 -2.55
N HIS A 179 6.09 15.19 -2.91
CA HIS A 179 5.68 14.90 -4.29
C HIS A 179 4.81 16.02 -4.85
N GLY A 180 5.47 17.03 -5.46
CA GLY A 180 4.77 18.18 -6.04
C GLY A 180 4.36 19.25 -5.01
N GLY A 181 3.63 20.27 -5.49
CA GLY A 181 3.24 21.43 -4.69
C GLY A 181 4.33 22.50 -4.58
N SER A 182 4.07 23.51 -3.74
CA SER A 182 5.01 24.62 -3.51
C SER A 182 5.87 24.35 -2.29
N LEU A 183 7.14 24.71 -2.38
CA LEU A 183 8.04 24.70 -1.23
C LEU A 183 7.98 26.06 -0.52
N PRO A 184 8.10 26.10 0.82
CA PRO A 184 8.29 27.35 1.52
C PRO A 184 9.61 28.00 1.09
N GLN A 185 9.71 29.31 1.23
CA GLN A 185 10.92 30.05 0.89
C GLN A 185 12.11 29.52 1.70
N GLY A 186 13.20 29.15 1.01
CA GLY A 186 14.37 28.51 1.62
C GLY A 186 14.20 27.01 1.92
N GLY A 187 13.05 26.44 1.59
CA GLY A 187 12.81 25.00 1.69
C GLY A 187 13.55 24.20 0.61
N GLY A 188 13.83 22.94 0.90
CA GLY A 188 14.46 22.00 -0.03
C GLY A 188 13.69 20.69 -0.12
N ILE A 189 13.93 19.94 -1.18
CA ILE A 189 13.47 18.56 -1.34
C ILE A 189 14.64 17.62 -1.08
N THR A 190 14.44 16.64 -0.21
CA THR A 190 15.37 15.54 -0.07
C THR A 190 14.95 14.39 -0.96
N MET A 191 15.93 13.73 -1.55
CA MET A 191 15.75 12.51 -2.34
C MET A 191 16.54 11.39 -1.67
N SER A 192 15.93 10.24 -1.50
CA SER A 192 16.58 9.05 -0.96
C SER A 192 16.46 7.87 -1.92
N THR A 193 17.46 7.03 -1.96
CA THR A 193 17.50 5.82 -2.77
C THR A 193 18.41 4.78 -2.13
N ASN A 194 18.20 3.52 -2.47
CA ASN A 194 19.12 2.44 -2.14
C ASN A 194 20.21 2.22 -3.22
N THR A 195 20.29 3.10 -4.22
CA THR A 195 21.27 3.06 -5.30
C THR A 195 22.28 4.20 -5.16
N PHE A 196 23.43 4.07 -5.82
CA PHE A 196 24.57 4.96 -5.62
C PHE A 196 24.47 6.29 -6.37
N GLN A 197 23.46 6.52 -7.20
CA GLN A 197 23.39 7.72 -8.02
C GLN A 197 21.95 8.12 -8.36
N ILE A 198 21.59 9.37 -8.08
CA ILE A 198 20.34 9.98 -8.57
C ILE A 198 20.71 11.06 -9.59
N LYS A 199 20.01 11.05 -10.72
CA LYS A 199 20.05 12.11 -11.73
C LYS A 199 18.73 12.84 -11.72
N TYR A 200 18.75 14.15 -11.74
CA TYR A 200 17.56 14.99 -11.76
C TYR A 200 17.76 16.24 -12.63
N THR A 201 16.66 16.88 -12.98
CA THR A 201 16.62 18.18 -13.65
C THR A 201 15.78 19.16 -12.83
N THR A 202 15.96 20.44 -13.05
CA THR A 202 15.19 21.51 -12.38
C THR A 202 14.37 22.36 -13.35
N ASP A 203 14.48 22.08 -14.64
CA ASP A 203 13.80 22.78 -15.74
C ASP A 203 12.58 22.03 -16.29
N GLY A 204 12.23 20.88 -15.67
CA GLY A 204 11.14 20.02 -16.10
C GLY A 204 11.48 19.09 -17.27
N SER A 205 12.71 19.09 -17.77
CA SER A 205 13.18 18.12 -18.76
C SER A 205 13.35 16.74 -18.12
N ASP A 206 13.31 15.68 -18.93
CA ASP A 206 13.61 14.33 -18.46
C ASP A 206 15.13 14.18 -18.23
N PRO A 207 15.59 13.65 -17.09
CA PRO A 207 16.99 13.32 -16.88
C PRO A 207 17.51 12.19 -17.78
N ARG A 208 16.65 11.58 -18.59
CA ARG A 208 16.96 10.56 -19.60
C ARG A 208 16.74 11.13 -21.01
N LEU A 209 17.54 10.66 -21.94
CA LEU A 209 17.29 10.85 -23.38
C LEU A 209 16.58 9.63 -23.96
N SER A 210 16.05 9.75 -25.17
CA SER A 210 15.54 8.63 -25.96
C SER A 210 16.57 7.50 -26.01
N GLY A 211 16.12 6.27 -25.86
CA GLY A 211 16.98 5.09 -25.72
C GLY A 211 17.56 4.89 -24.30
N GLY A 212 17.13 5.69 -23.31
CA GLY A 212 17.47 5.51 -21.89
C GLY A 212 18.86 6.01 -21.48
N SER A 213 19.59 6.69 -22.37
CA SER A 213 20.88 7.31 -22.02
C SER A 213 20.68 8.53 -21.11
N ILE A 214 21.71 8.85 -20.33
CA ILE A 214 21.67 9.97 -19.39
C ILE A 214 21.67 11.29 -20.15
N ASN A 215 20.73 12.17 -19.84
CA ASN A 215 20.70 13.54 -20.33
C ASN A 215 21.94 14.29 -19.80
N PRO A 216 22.82 14.84 -20.66
CA PRO A 216 24.03 15.54 -20.24
C PRO A 216 23.74 16.79 -19.39
N ASN A 217 22.53 17.36 -19.51
CA ASN A 217 22.09 18.50 -18.71
C ASN A 217 21.54 18.07 -17.34
N SER A 218 21.42 16.77 -17.06
CA SER A 218 20.98 16.29 -15.76
C SER A 218 22.04 16.53 -14.69
N ILE A 219 21.58 16.89 -13.52
CA ILE A 219 22.41 17.13 -12.34
C ILE A 219 22.56 15.81 -11.57
N SER A 220 23.78 15.51 -11.12
CA SER A 220 24.01 14.43 -10.17
C SER A 220 23.66 14.92 -8.77
N ALA A 221 22.80 14.21 -8.05
CA ALA A 221 22.64 14.48 -6.64
C ALA A 221 23.98 14.22 -5.92
N SER A 222 24.42 15.17 -5.10
CA SER A 222 25.52 14.94 -4.18
C SER A 222 24.99 14.09 -3.03
N PHE A 223 25.54 12.91 -2.88
CA PHE A 223 25.34 12.15 -1.66
C PHE A 223 26.34 12.66 -0.63
N SER A 224 25.90 13.00 0.56
CA SER A 224 26.80 12.97 1.69
C SER A 224 27.25 11.51 1.83
N ASN A 225 28.52 11.24 1.66
CA ASN A 225 29.13 9.91 1.91
C ASN A 225 29.10 9.51 3.39
N GLU A 226 28.51 10.31 4.25
CA GLU A 226 28.08 9.86 5.54
C GLU A 226 26.87 8.98 5.32
N ALA A 227 27.09 7.65 5.30
CA ALA A 227 26.03 6.72 5.59
C ALA A 227 25.32 7.30 6.82
N PRO A 228 23.98 7.58 6.75
CA PRO A 228 23.28 8.05 7.92
C PRO A 228 23.63 7.07 9.02
N THR A 229 24.32 7.51 10.04
CA THR A 229 24.55 6.71 11.23
C THR A 229 23.17 6.31 11.71
N PRO A 230 22.84 5.01 11.74
CA PRO A 230 21.53 4.59 12.20
C PRO A 230 21.31 5.22 13.56
N LYS A 231 20.31 6.07 13.68
CA LYS A 231 19.92 6.62 14.98
C LYS A 231 18.98 5.61 15.59
N ASP A 232 19.42 4.96 16.63
CA ASP A 232 18.56 4.11 17.43
C ASP A 232 17.62 5.01 18.24
N PHE A 233 16.34 4.98 17.91
CA PHE A 233 15.29 5.68 18.66
C PHE A 233 14.85 4.89 19.88
N ILE A 234 14.84 3.57 19.75
CA ILE A 234 14.54 2.63 20.83
C ILE A 234 15.75 1.71 20.91
N SER A 235 16.63 1.98 21.86
CA SER A 235 17.79 1.14 22.17
C SER A 235 17.45 0.09 23.23
N THR A 236 18.32 -0.90 23.40
CA THR A 236 18.25 -1.79 24.56
C THR A 236 18.21 -0.96 25.85
N GLY A 237 17.31 -1.33 26.77
CA GLY A 237 17.09 -0.59 28.01
C GLY A 237 16.12 0.60 27.88
N TYR A 238 15.46 0.77 26.72
CA TYR A 238 14.42 1.79 26.56
C TYR A 238 13.22 1.52 27.45
N GLN A 239 12.60 2.56 27.98
CA GLN A 239 11.46 2.45 28.89
C GLN A 239 10.16 2.16 28.12
N TRP A 240 9.40 1.19 28.61
CA TRP A 240 8.11 0.81 28.11
C TRP A 240 7.07 0.79 29.23
N ASN A 241 5.85 1.22 28.93
CA ASN A 241 4.70 0.89 29.72
C ASN A 241 4.15 -0.45 29.24
N TYR A 242 3.71 -1.29 30.19
CA TYR A 242 3.20 -2.63 29.86
C TYR A 242 2.00 -3.03 30.72
N LEU A 243 1.13 -3.84 30.11
CA LEU A 243 -0.02 -4.46 30.77
C LEU A 243 0.14 -5.97 30.64
N ASP A 244 0.36 -6.62 31.76
CA ASP A 244 0.71 -8.05 31.86
C ASP A 244 -0.21 -8.83 32.85
N ASP A 245 -1.40 -8.31 33.10
CA ASP A 245 -2.38 -8.90 34.00
C ASP A 245 -3.46 -9.74 33.33
N GLY A 246 -3.35 -9.91 31.98
CA GLY A 246 -4.29 -10.68 31.17
C GLY A 246 -5.59 -9.95 30.84
N SER A 247 -5.74 -8.70 31.22
CA SER A 247 -6.95 -7.92 30.94
C SER A 247 -6.97 -7.38 29.51
N ASP A 248 -8.18 -7.08 29.00
CA ASP A 248 -8.39 -6.41 27.72
C ASP A 248 -8.30 -4.89 27.90
N PRO A 249 -7.28 -4.21 27.33
CA PRO A 249 -7.16 -2.76 27.41
C PRO A 249 -8.18 -2.03 26.51
N GLY A 250 -9.00 -2.77 25.76
CA GLY A 250 -10.00 -2.24 24.85
C GLY A 250 -9.43 -1.88 23.46
N PRO A 251 -10.32 -1.57 22.51
CA PRO A 251 -9.95 -1.46 21.09
C PRO A 251 -9.10 -0.23 20.75
N THR A 252 -8.93 0.71 21.66
CA THR A 252 -8.18 1.95 21.43
C THR A 252 -6.77 1.94 22.02
N TRP A 253 -6.33 0.85 22.62
CA TRP A 253 -5.04 0.76 23.32
C TRP A 253 -3.83 1.16 22.46
N HIS A 254 -3.90 0.98 21.16
CA HIS A 254 -2.83 1.31 20.21
C HIS A 254 -2.88 2.76 19.69
N GLN A 255 -3.87 3.56 20.09
CA GLN A 255 -3.98 4.96 19.68
C GLN A 255 -2.99 5.84 20.43
N GLN A 256 -2.60 6.96 19.80
CA GLN A 256 -1.58 7.86 20.35
C GLN A 256 -2.03 8.53 21.66
N ASP A 257 -3.30 8.81 21.80
CA ASP A 257 -3.95 9.49 22.93
C ASP A 257 -4.49 8.55 24.00
N TYR A 258 -4.17 7.25 23.91
CA TYR A 258 -4.57 6.28 24.92
C TYR A 258 -3.87 6.56 26.25
N ASP A 259 -4.63 6.58 27.35
CA ASP A 259 -4.10 6.76 28.69
C ASP A 259 -3.59 5.43 29.27
N ASP A 260 -2.28 5.26 29.25
CA ASP A 260 -1.57 4.12 29.82
C ASP A 260 -0.87 4.45 31.15
N SER A 261 -1.29 5.51 31.85
CA SER A 261 -0.67 5.97 33.10
C SER A 261 -0.81 4.98 34.27
N LEU A 262 -1.77 4.06 34.18
CA LEU A 262 -1.98 3.00 35.16
C LEU A 262 -1.20 1.72 34.84
N TRP A 263 -0.54 1.63 33.68
CA TRP A 263 0.26 0.48 33.33
C TRP A 263 1.56 0.43 34.11
N SER A 264 2.10 -0.76 34.30
CA SER A 264 3.46 -0.92 34.84
C SER A 264 4.50 -0.37 33.87
N SER A 265 5.70 -0.05 34.34
CA SER A 265 6.76 0.49 33.49
C SER A 265 8.11 -0.13 33.83
N GLY A 266 8.91 -0.39 32.79
CA GLY A 266 10.23 -0.96 32.95
C GLY A 266 11.08 -0.89 31.68
N PRO A 267 12.42 -1.04 31.83
CA PRO A 267 13.34 -1.03 30.68
C PRO A 267 13.27 -2.34 29.89
N SER A 268 13.47 -2.26 28.57
CA SER A 268 13.63 -3.43 27.71
C SER A 268 15.03 -4.11 27.94
N GLU A 269 15.17 -5.41 27.81
CA GLU A 269 14.20 -6.36 27.33
C GLU A 269 13.14 -6.66 28.40
N LEU A 270 11.88 -6.81 27.96
CA LEU A 270 10.77 -7.21 28.80
C LEU A 270 10.32 -8.60 28.39
N GLY A 271 10.31 -9.52 29.32
CA GLY A 271 9.99 -10.93 29.07
C GLY A 271 9.92 -11.75 30.33
N TYR A 272 10.00 -13.08 30.19
CA TYR A 272 10.03 -14.00 31.30
C TYR A 272 10.74 -15.31 30.96
N LYS A 273 11.39 -15.94 31.96
CA LYS A 273 12.03 -17.26 31.96
C LYS A 273 13.41 -17.39 31.33
N GLU A 274 13.90 -16.47 30.57
CA GLU A 274 15.21 -16.59 29.91
C GLU A 274 16.35 -16.16 30.82
N GLY A 275 16.09 -15.26 31.76
CA GLY A 275 17.03 -14.85 32.82
C GLY A 275 17.97 -13.73 32.38
N ASP A 276 17.72 -13.15 31.20
CA ASP A 276 18.42 -11.96 30.66
C ASP A 276 17.49 -10.74 30.54
N GLU A 277 16.24 -10.87 30.96
CA GLU A 277 15.27 -9.79 30.96
C GLU A 277 15.65 -8.70 31.97
N ALA A 278 15.62 -7.44 31.51
CA ALA A 278 15.78 -6.28 32.39
C ALA A 278 14.49 -6.01 33.18
N THR A 279 13.34 -6.39 32.62
CA THR A 279 12.03 -6.32 33.27
C THR A 279 11.32 -7.64 33.10
N VAL A 280 11.04 -8.30 34.22
CA VAL A 280 10.26 -9.55 34.21
C VAL A 280 8.78 -9.20 34.22
N VAL A 281 8.04 -9.57 33.18
CA VAL A 281 6.59 -9.40 33.10
C VAL A 281 5.86 -10.61 33.69
N ASN A 282 4.66 -10.39 34.18
CA ASN A 282 3.80 -11.45 34.67
C ASN A 282 3.22 -12.22 33.45
N PHE A 283 3.26 -13.54 33.51
CA PHE A 283 2.73 -14.43 32.50
C PHE A 283 1.68 -15.42 33.04
N ILE A 284 1.34 -15.29 34.32
CA ILE A 284 0.37 -16.17 35.00
C ILE A 284 -0.94 -15.42 35.06
N ASP A 285 -1.98 -16.01 34.48
CA ASP A 285 -3.34 -15.52 34.65
C ASP A 285 -3.68 -15.50 36.18
N SER A 286 -4.24 -14.38 36.61
CA SER A 286 -4.69 -14.21 38.01
C SER A 286 -6.00 -14.95 38.30
N ASP A 287 -6.62 -15.62 37.32
CA ASP A 287 -7.79 -16.47 37.52
C ASP A 287 -7.42 -17.66 38.44
N PRO A 288 -8.15 -17.90 39.54
CA PRO A 288 -7.86 -18.97 40.46
C PRO A 288 -8.15 -20.39 39.95
N ALA A 289 -8.46 -20.58 38.68
CA ALA A 289 -8.55 -21.90 38.08
C ALA A 289 -7.15 -22.57 37.97
N PRO A 290 -7.00 -23.83 38.27
CA PRO A 290 -5.73 -24.39 38.71
C PRO A 290 -4.66 -24.43 37.61
N GLY A 291 -3.67 -23.57 37.75
CA GLY A 291 -2.27 -23.93 37.49
C GLY A 291 -1.76 -24.04 36.04
N THR A 292 -2.52 -23.68 35.01
CA THR A 292 -2.09 -23.84 33.62
C THR A 292 -2.45 -22.67 32.70
N GLN A 293 -3.23 -21.71 33.14
CA GLN A 293 -3.56 -20.55 32.29
C GLN A 293 -2.46 -19.49 32.38
N ARG A 294 -2.00 -19.07 31.25
CA ARG A 294 -1.03 -17.98 31.06
C ARG A 294 -1.75 -16.83 30.40
N ASN A 295 -1.31 -15.64 30.66
CA ASN A 295 -1.75 -14.49 29.88
C ASN A 295 -1.45 -14.74 28.41
N ALA A 296 -2.48 -14.77 27.57
CA ALA A 296 -2.31 -14.98 26.14
C ALA A 296 -1.62 -13.79 25.48
N THR A 297 -1.80 -12.59 26.03
CA THR A 297 -1.25 -11.35 25.48
C THR A 297 -0.68 -10.47 26.56
N THR A 298 0.51 -9.92 26.30
CA THR A 298 1.09 -8.78 27.02
C THR A 298 1.14 -7.59 26.10
N TYR A 299 0.71 -6.43 26.57
CA TYR A 299 0.71 -5.19 25.79
C TYR A 299 1.88 -4.31 26.21
N PHE A 300 2.55 -3.71 25.24
CA PHE A 300 3.67 -2.81 25.45
C PHE A 300 3.43 -1.51 24.70
N ARG A 301 3.70 -0.39 25.37
CA ARG A 301 3.58 0.95 24.77
C ARG A 301 4.79 1.80 25.12
N THR A 302 5.23 2.60 24.15
CA THR A 302 6.21 3.62 24.38
C THR A 302 6.03 4.77 23.40
N THR A 303 6.63 5.92 23.71
CA THR A 303 6.61 7.10 22.83
C THR A 303 8.02 7.49 22.44
N VAL A 304 8.20 7.79 21.17
CA VAL A 304 9.46 8.27 20.60
C VAL A 304 9.20 9.60 19.93
N GLU A 305 9.99 10.61 20.28
CA GLU A 305 9.95 11.90 19.61
C GLU A 305 10.96 11.94 18.45
N LEU A 306 10.48 12.38 17.30
CA LEU A 306 11.27 12.56 16.10
C LEU A 306 11.50 14.05 15.86
N ASP A 307 12.72 14.54 16.07
CA ASP A 307 13.07 15.95 15.88
C ASP A 307 12.79 16.45 14.47
N LYS A 308 12.98 15.56 13.46
CA LYS A 308 12.84 15.85 12.04
C LYS A 308 12.26 14.63 11.30
N PRO A 309 10.97 14.37 11.41
CA PRO A 309 10.37 13.17 10.79
C PRO A 309 10.68 12.99 9.30
N GLY A 310 10.73 14.10 8.55
CA GLY A 310 11.04 14.10 7.11
C GLY A 310 12.51 13.81 6.77
N ALA A 311 13.40 13.72 7.75
CA ALA A 311 14.81 13.36 7.53
C ALA A 311 15.06 11.85 7.44
N TYR A 312 14.04 11.03 7.77
CA TYR A 312 14.16 9.58 7.81
C TYR A 312 13.42 8.97 6.62
N SER A 313 14.14 8.20 5.82
CA SER A 313 13.59 7.54 4.62
C SER A 313 12.89 6.22 4.94
N PHE A 314 13.28 5.58 6.03
CA PHE A 314 12.68 4.33 6.52
C PHE A 314 13.02 4.14 8.01
N PHE A 315 12.21 3.32 8.65
CA PHE A 315 12.47 2.81 9.99
C PHE A 315 12.70 1.31 9.91
N LEU A 316 13.75 0.85 10.59
CA LEU A 316 14.01 -0.57 10.76
C LEU A 316 13.58 -0.97 12.17
N ILE A 317 12.64 -1.89 12.26
CA ILE A 317 12.22 -2.49 13.52
C ILE A 317 12.89 -3.86 13.63
N ARG A 318 13.65 -4.07 14.69
CA ARG A 318 14.15 -5.37 15.10
C ARG A 318 13.37 -5.78 16.33
N LEU A 319 12.60 -6.82 16.20
CA LEU A 319 11.71 -7.31 17.25
C LEU A 319 12.16 -8.71 17.68
N LYS A 320 12.48 -8.87 18.96
CA LYS A 320 12.54 -10.18 19.61
C LYS A 320 11.14 -10.46 20.15
N TYR A 321 10.58 -11.60 19.82
CA TYR A 321 9.25 -12.00 20.25
C TYR A 321 9.21 -13.51 20.48
N ASP A 322 8.37 -13.92 21.37
CA ASP A 322 8.08 -15.33 21.65
C ASP A 322 6.62 -15.60 21.29
N ASP A 323 6.42 -16.68 20.54
CA ASP A 323 5.28 -17.12 19.78
C ASP A 323 4.85 -16.13 18.68
N ALA A 324 4.22 -15.00 18.96
CA ALA A 324 3.73 -14.08 17.94
C ALA A 324 3.70 -12.63 18.41
N ALA A 325 3.66 -11.69 17.45
CA ALA A 325 3.57 -10.26 17.74
C ALA A 325 2.83 -9.46 16.67
N ALA A 326 2.18 -8.38 17.10
CA ALA A 326 1.73 -7.29 16.23
C ALA A 326 2.28 -5.96 16.74
N VAL A 327 2.79 -5.14 15.82
CA VAL A 327 3.35 -3.83 16.14
C VAL A 327 2.52 -2.73 15.49
N TYR A 328 2.22 -1.71 16.26
CA TYR A 328 1.46 -0.54 15.84
C TYR A 328 2.31 0.73 15.94
N ALA A 329 2.19 1.62 14.97
CA ALA A 329 2.78 2.94 14.99
C ALA A 329 1.68 4.00 14.82
N ASN A 330 1.50 4.87 15.81
CA ASN A 330 0.46 5.91 15.83
C ASN A 330 -0.93 5.37 15.47
N GLY A 331 -1.34 4.27 16.10
CA GLY A 331 -2.64 3.64 15.89
C GLY A 331 -2.76 2.73 14.67
N LYS A 332 -1.72 2.65 13.81
CA LYS A 332 -1.73 1.83 12.60
C LYS A 332 -0.84 0.60 12.78
N GLU A 333 -1.37 -0.58 12.49
CA GLU A 333 -0.59 -1.80 12.43
C GLU A 333 0.47 -1.74 11.31
N VAL A 334 1.72 -2.00 11.66
CA VAL A 334 2.87 -1.94 10.73
C VAL A 334 3.57 -3.28 10.57
N ILE A 335 3.46 -4.17 11.56
CA ILE A 335 4.00 -5.53 11.52
C ILE A 335 2.97 -6.46 12.17
N ARG A 336 2.85 -7.65 11.60
CA ARG A 336 2.17 -8.81 12.20
C ARG A 336 2.94 -10.06 11.81
N THR A 337 3.21 -10.94 12.77
CA THR A 337 3.82 -12.23 12.51
C THR A 337 2.82 -13.18 11.85
N ASP A 338 3.32 -14.10 11.02
CA ASP A 338 2.46 -14.94 10.17
C ASP A 338 1.57 -15.91 10.97
N ASN A 339 1.97 -16.24 12.20
CA ASN A 339 1.26 -17.13 13.09
C ASN A 339 0.21 -16.42 13.97
N LEU A 340 0.13 -15.08 13.95
CA LEU A 340 -0.90 -14.33 14.69
C LEU A 340 -2.13 -14.09 13.80
N PRO A 341 -3.31 -14.64 14.12
CA PRO A 341 -4.53 -14.42 13.34
C PRO A 341 -4.88 -12.93 13.20
N VAL A 342 -5.49 -12.56 12.06
CA VAL A 342 -5.87 -11.16 11.78
C VAL A 342 -6.94 -10.67 12.77
N ASP A 343 -7.78 -11.57 13.25
CA ASP A 343 -8.87 -11.34 14.21
C ASP A 343 -8.48 -11.71 15.65
N ALA A 344 -7.17 -11.84 15.93
CA ALA A 344 -6.68 -12.14 17.26
C ALA A 344 -7.19 -11.12 18.29
N LYS A 345 -7.61 -11.64 19.43
CA LYS A 345 -8.06 -10.90 20.59
C LYS A 345 -7.06 -11.03 21.72
N TYR A 346 -7.29 -10.32 22.82
CA TYR A 346 -6.43 -10.34 24.00
C TYR A 346 -6.24 -11.75 24.61
N ASP A 347 -7.18 -12.66 24.38
CA ASP A 347 -7.21 -14.04 24.86
C ASP A 347 -6.82 -15.08 23.79
N THR A 348 -6.31 -14.63 22.64
CA THR A 348 -5.88 -15.52 21.55
C THR A 348 -4.45 -15.99 21.78
N TYR A 349 -4.26 -17.30 21.86
CA TYR A 349 -2.93 -17.93 21.87
C TYR A 349 -2.43 -18.10 20.43
N ALA A 350 -1.12 -17.86 20.20
CA ALA A 350 -0.46 -17.99 18.90
C ALA A 350 0.10 -19.40 18.68
#